data_540bec927e17f970a92f50cadc682323
#
_entry.id   540bec927e17f970a92f50cadc682323
#
_cell.length_a   1.000
_cell.length_b   1.000
_cell.length_c   1.000
_cell.angle_alpha   90.00
_cell.angle_beta   90.00
_cell.angle_gamma   90.00
#
_symmetry.space_group_name_H-M   'P 1'
#
loop_
_entity.id
_entity.type
_entity.pdbx_description
1 polymer ?
#
loop_
_entity_poly.entity_id
_entity_poly.type
_entity_poly.pdbx_seq_one_letter_code
_entity_poly.pdbx_strand_id
1 'polypeptide(L)'
;LAEVDAEYDFILIDCPPSLSMLTLNGLCSAHGVVVPMQCEYFALEGLTDLVNTIKQVHANLNKDLQVIGLLRVMFDPRITLQQQVSDQLKAHFGNKIFNTVIPRNVRLAEAPSYGLPGVVFGPSARGSVAYVAFAQEMVERIKTM
;
A
#
# COMPACT_ATOMS: atom_id res chain seq x y z
N LEU A 1 -19.82 -5.63 -4.79
CA LEU A 1 -18.67 -6.28 -5.45
C LEU A 1 -19.06 -7.62 -6.06
N ALA A 2 -19.92 -8.42 -5.41
CA ALA A 2 -20.32 -9.74 -5.89
C ALA A 2 -20.84 -9.77 -7.35
N GLU A 3 -21.44 -8.70 -7.83
CA GLU A 3 -21.96 -8.60 -9.21
C GLU A 3 -20.86 -8.55 -10.27
N VAL A 4 -19.67 -8.06 -9.92
CA VAL A 4 -18.54 -7.89 -10.83
C VAL A 4 -17.36 -8.82 -10.53
N ASP A 5 -17.44 -9.59 -9.47
CA ASP A 5 -16.35 -10.46 -8.99
C ASP A 5 -15.89 -11.47 -10.06
N ALA A 6 -16.81 -11.97 -10.85
CA ALA A 6 -16.49 -12.93 -11.93
C ALA A 6 -15.83 -12.29 -13.17
N GLU A 7 -15.82 -10.95 -13.26
CA GLU A 7 -15.31 -10.23 -14.43
C GLU A 7 -13.85 -9.77 -14.25
N TYR A 8 -13.34 -9.77 -13.01
CA TYR A 8 -12.03 -9.22 -12.67
C TYR A 8 -11.22 -10.17 -11.78
N ASP A 9 -9.93 -10.28 -12.06
CA ASP A 9 -8.98 -11.02 -11.21
C ASP A 9 -8.66 -10.27 -9.90
N PHE A 10 -8.67 -8.94 -9.95
CA PHE A 10 -8.39 -8.06 -8.80
C PHE A 10 -9.33 -6.86 -8.80
N ILE A 11 -9.80 -6.50 -7.62
CA ILE A 11 -10.57 -5.28 -7.36
C ILE A 11 -9.80 -4.45 -6.35
N LEU A 12 -9.38 -3.25 -6.73
CA LEU A 12 -8.67 -2.32 -5.86
C LEU A 12 -9.63 -1.26 -5.33
N ILE A 13 -9.65 -1.08 -4.02
CA ILE A 13 -10.47 -0.07 -3.34
C ILE A 13 -9.53 1.00 -2.81
N ASP A 14 -9.54 2.17 -3.45
CA ASP A 14 -8.80 3.34 -2.97
C ASP A 14 -9.55 3.99 -1.81
N CYS A 15 -8.90 4.10 -0.66
CA CYS A 15 -9.49 4.61 0.57
C CYS A 15 -8.78 5.90 1.00
N PRO A 16 -9.52 6.90 1.51
CA PRO A 16 -8.91 8.08 2.10
C PRO A 16 -8.15 7.72 3.38
N PRO A 17 -7.19 8.56 3.83
CA PRO A 17 -6.39 8.29 5.03
C PRO A 17 -7.18 8.34 6.34
N SER A 18 -8.43 8.80 6.31
CA SER A 18 -9.30 8.84 7.48
C SER A 18 -10.00 7.49 7.70
N LEU A 19 -10.13 7.07 8.95
CA LEU A 19 -10.91 5.89 9.36
C LEU A 19 -12.40 6.24 9.43
N SER A 20 -12.98 6.62 8.28
CA SER A 20 -14.40 6.92 8.13
C SER A 20 -15.23 5.64 7.93
N MET A 21 -16.57 5.80 7.93
CA MET A 21 -17.48 4.69 7.58
C MET A 21 -17.23 4.13 6.19
N LEU A 22 -16.81 4.95 5.23
CA LEU A 22 -16.48 4.49 3.87
C LEU A 22 -15.22 3.61 3.89
N THR A 23 -14.19 4.00 4.63
CA THR A 23 -12.99 3.18 4.82
C THR A 23 -13.33 1.86 5.51
N LEU A 24 -14.18 1.89 6.54
CA LEU A 24 -14.66 0.70 7.22
C LEU A 24 -15.41 -0.25 6.27
N ASN A 25 -16.28 0.28 5.41
CA ASN A 25 -16.98 -0.51 4.39
C ASN A 25 -16.00 -1.16 3.41
N GLY A 26 -14.94 -0.43 3.00
CA GLY A 26 -13.87 -0.98 2.18
C GLY A 26 -13.16 -2.15 2.86
N LEU A 27 -12.78 -2.00 4.13
CA LEU A 27 -12.13 -3.05 4.92
C LEU A 27 -13.05 -4.27 5.13
N CYS A 28 -14.35 -4.05 5.32
CA CYS A 28 -15.32 -5.13 5.48
C CYS A 28 -15.53 -5.96 4.21
N SER A 29 -15.28 -5.38 3.04
CA SER A 29 -15.49 -6.04 1.74
C SER A 29 -14.21 -6.61 1.11
N ALA A 30 -13.04 -6.33 1.67
CA ALA A 30 -11.75 -6.71 1.12
C ALA A 30 -11.21 -8.01 1.73
N HIS A 31 -10.41 -8.75 0.94
CA HIS A 31 -9.64 -9.90 1.42
C HIS A 31 -8.29 -9.47 2.00
N GLY A 32 -7.77 -8.34 1.58
CA GLY A 32 -6.47 -7.87 2.03
C GLY A 32 -6.28 -6.38 1.98
N VAL A 33 -5.34 -5.89 2.78
CA VAL A 33 -4.98 -4.47 2.88
C VAL A 33 -3.52 -4.29 2.53
N VAL A 34 -3.26 -3.39 1.60
CA VAL A 34 -1.94 -2.81 1.38
C VAL A 34 -1.90 -1.45 2.06
N VAL A 35 -0.89 -1.21 2.87
CA VAL A 35 -0.70 0.05 3.59
C VAL A 35 0.45 0.83 2.96
N PRO A 36 0.17 1.81 2.08
CA PRO A 36 1.20 2.72 1.62
C PRO A 36 1.56 3.72 2.72
N MET A 37 2.85 3.96 2.93
CA MET A 37 3.31 4.89 3.95
C MET A 37 4.61 5.59 3.57
N GLN A 38 4.74 6.83 3.98
CA GLN A 38 5.98 7.58 3.92
C GLN A 38 6.82 7.29 5.16
N CYS A 39 8.14 7.22 5.00
CA CYS A 39 9.06 7.02 6.11
C CYS A 39 9.34 8.34 6.83
N GLU A 40 8.39 8.80 7.62
CA GLU A 40 8.45 10.04 8.40
C GLU A 40 8.43 9.76 9.90
N TYR A 41 8.72 10.76 10.72
CA TYR A 41 8.90 10.60 12.18
C TYR A 41 7.72 9.91 12.88
N PHE A 42 6.48 10.30 12.54
CA PHE A 42 5.27 9.73 13.16
C PHE A 42 4.71 8.49 12.45
N ALA A 43 5.45 7.92 11.50
CA ALA A 43 4.98 6.79 10.69
C ALA A 43 4.61 5.57 11.54
N LEU A 44 5.42 5.23 12.54
CA LEU A 44 5.19 4.08 13.41
C LEU A 44 3.96 4.26 14.31
N GLU A 45 3.73 5.47 14.81
CA GLU A 45 2.57 5.79 15.65
C GLU A 45 1.26 5.65 14.87
N GLY A 46 1.16 6.35 13.72
CA GLY A 46 -0.02 6.26 12.87
C GLY A 46 -0.28 4.85 12.33
N LEU A 47 0.78 4.08 12.08
CA LEU A 47 0.66 2.69 11.66
C LEU A 47 0.10 1.79 12.77
N THR A 48 0.45 2.03 14.01
CA THR A 48 -0.04 1.25 15.15
C THR A 48 -1.56 1.38 15.27
N ASP A 49 -2.11 2.58 15.15
CA ASP A 49 -3.54 2.83 15.21
C ASP A 49 -4.28 2.15 14.04
N LEU A 50 -3.73 2.23 12.83
CA LEU A 50 -4.29 1.57 11.66
C LEU A 50 -4.28 0.05 11.81
N VAL A 51 -3.17 -0.54 12.25
CA VAL A 51 -3.05 -1.99 12.48
C VAL A 51 -4.04 -2.46 13.54
N ASN A 52 -4.24 -1.70 14.60
CA ASN A 52 -5.24 -2.01 15.63
C ASN A 52 -6.66 -1.98 15.05
N THR A 53 -6.98 -1.01 14.22
CA THR A 53 -8.28 -0.93 13.53
C THR A 53 -8.48 -2.14 12.60
N ILE A 54 -7.49 -2.52 11.81
CA ILE A 54 -7.56 -3.69 10.94
C ILE A 54 -7.78 -4.97 11.76
N LYS A 55 -7.10 -5.12 12.89
CA LYS A 55 -7.31 -6.26 13.81
C LYS A 55 -8.72 -6.31 14.37
N GLN A 56 -9.32 -5.17 14.71
CA GLN A 56 -10.70 -5.09 15.18
C GLN A 56 -11.70 -5.48 14.08
N VAL A 57 -11.48 -5.00 12.85
CA VAL A 57 -12.31 -5.39 11.69
C VAL A 57 -12.20 -6.89 11.43
N HIS A 58 -10.97 -7.43 11.43
CA HIS A 58 -10.75 -8.87 11.28
C HIS A 58 -11.48 -9.69 12.36
N ALA A 59 -11.39 -9.27 13.61
CA ALA A 59 -11.99 -10.00 14.73
C ALA A 59 -13.52 -9.97 14.74
N ASN A 60 -14.13 -8.84 14.35
CA ASN A 60 -15.55 -8.60 14.60
C ASN A 60 -16.42 -8.53 13.34
N LEU A 61 -15.86 -8.14 12.19
CA LEU A 61 -16.63 -7.82 10.99
C LEU A 61 -16.24 -8.65 9.76
N ASN A 62 -14.94 -8.88 9.54
CA ASN A 62 -14.45 -9.58 8.35
C ASN A 62 -13.24 -10.45 8.70
N LYS A 63 -13.49 -11.72 8.97
CA LYS A 63 -12.46 -12.70 9.38
C LYS A 63 -11.45 -13.04 8.28
N ASP A 64 -11.75 -12.74 7.04
CA ASP A 64 -10.89 -13.01 5.89
C ASP A 64 -9.88 -11.88 5.64
N LEU A 65 -10.10 -10.71 6.26
CA LEU A 65 -9.23 -9.55 6.07
C LEU A 65 -7.83 -9.80 6.61
N GLN A 66 -6.83 -9.65 5.75
CA GLN A 66 -5.42 -9.80 6.10
C GLN A 66 -4.61 -8.57 5.68
N VAL A 67 -3.51 -8.30 6.37
CA VAL A 67 -2.52 -7.32 5.90
C VAL A 67 -1.61 -8.01 4.89
N ILE A 68 -1.72 -7.63 3.62
CA ILE A 68 -0.86 -8.10 2.53
C ILE A 68 0.56 -7.57 2.74
N GLY A 69 0.67 -6.30 3.07
CA GLY A 69 1.95 -5.70 3.38
C GLY A 69 1.94 -4.18 3.47
N LEU A 70 3.08 -3.65 3.90
CA LEU A 70 3.36 -2.23 4.00
C LEU A 70 4.27 -1.82 2.84
N LEU A 71 3.86 -0.81 2.09
CA LEU A 71 4.61 -0.27 0.95
C LEU A 71 5.22 1.08 1.31
N ARG A 72 6.54 1.18 1.27
CA ARG A 72 7.24 2.45 1.46
C ARG A 72 7.13 3.27 0.19
N VAL A 73 6.53 4.46 0.29
CA VAL A 73 6.30 5.35 -0.85
C VAL A 73 7.01 6.68 -0.66
N MET A 74 7.25 7.40 -1.75
CA MET A 74 7.96 8.69 -1.77
C MET A 74 9.32 8.61 -1.04
N PHE A 75 9.99 7.49 -1.15
CA PHE A 75 11.22 7.19 -0.43
C PHE A 75 12.43 7.82 -1.12
N ASP A 76 13.24 8.52 -0.35
CA ASP A 76 14.54 9.04 -0.79
C ASP A 76 15.64 8.44 0.09
N PRO A 77 16.48 7.53 -0.44
CA PRO A 77 17.53 6.88 0.34
C PRO A 77 18.65 7.84 0.81
N ARG A 78 18.70 9.06 0.30
CA ARG A 78 19.67 10.07 0.72
C ARG A 78 19.28 10.74 2.04
N ILE A 79 18.03 10.59 2.48
CA ILE A 79 17.50 11.17 3.71
C ILE A 79 17.70 10.17 4.85
N THR A 80 18.61 10.47 5.78
CA THR A 80 18.96 9.61 6.91
C THR A 80 17.74 9.23 7.76
N LEU A 81 16.86 10.18 8.05
CA LEU A 81 15.64 9.93 8.80
C LEU A 81 14.77 8.87 8.13
N GLN A 82 14.59 8.96 6.81
CA GLN A 82 13.79 7.98 6.07
C GLN A 82 14.40 6.58 6.11
N GLN A 83 15.71 6.46 6.05
CA GLN A 83 16.40 5.19 6.21
C GLN A 83 16.19 4.61 7.62
N GLN A 84 16.38 5.43 8.66
CA GLN A 84 16.17 5.00 10.05
C GLN A 84 14.75 4.52 10.29
N VAL A 85 13.73 5.25 9.82
CA VAL A 85 12.32 4.84 9.93
C VAL A 85 12.07 3.55 9.13
N SER A 86 12.61 3.43 7.92
CA SER A 86 12.51 2.22 7.11
C SER A 86 13.09 1.00 7.82
N ASP A 87 14.23 1.14 8.49
CA ASP A 87 14.85 0.04 9.24
C ASP A 87 14.06 -0.34 10.49
N GLN A 88 13.48 0.63 11.18
CA GLN A 88 12.54 0.38 12.28
C GLN A 88 11.29 -0.36 11.81
N LEU A 89 10.72 0.03 10.67
CA LEU A 89 9.58 -0.68 10.08
C LEU A 89 9.92 -2.13 9.76
N LYS A 90 11.08 -2.38 9.15
CA LYS A 90 11.56 -3.73 8.85
C LYS A 90 11.74 -4.55 10.13
N ALA A 91 12.30 -3.96 11.19
CA ALA A 91 12.50 -4.63 12.47
C ALA A 91 11.17 -5.03 13.14
N HIS A 92 10.12 -4.20 13.02
CA HIS A 92 8.82 -4.45 13.64
C HIS A 92 7.90 -5.35 12.81
N PHE A 93 7.89 -5.19 11.50
CA PHE A 93 6.91 -5.82 10.61
C PHE A 93 7.51 -6.93 9.73
N GLY A 94 8.84 -7.04 9.68
CA GLY A 94 9.55 -8.13 9.04
C GLY A 94 9.08 -8.41 7.60
N ASN A 95 8.58 -9.60 7.36
CA ASN A 95 8.12 -10.05 6.06
C ASN A 95 6.83 -9.35 5.56
N LYS A 96 6.14 -8.60 6.42
CA LYS A 96 5.00 -7.77 5.98
C LYS A 96 5.42 -6.51 5.26
N ILE A 97 6.69 -6.11 5.30
CA ILE A 97 7.20 -5.02 4.47
C ILE A 97 7.43 -5.54 3.05
N PHE A 98 6.94 -4.81 2.03
CA PHE A 98 7.31 -5.09 0.65
C PHE A 98 8.79 -4.81 0.42
N ASN A 99 9.47 -5.67 -0.33
CA ASN A 99 10.86 -5.44 -0.74
C ASN A 99 10.94 -4.23 -1.65
N THR A 100 9.97 -4.13 -2.54
CA THR A 100 9.82 -2.98 -3.45
C THR A 100 9.59 -1.69 -2.67
N VAL A 101 10.22 -0.62 -3.12
CA VAL A 101 10.12 0.73 -2.59
C VAL A 101 9.74 1.67 -3.72
N ILE A 102 8.76 2.53 -3.52
CA ILE A 102 8.38 3.54 -4.50
C ILE A 102 9.17 4.83 -4.23
N PRO A 103 10.09 5.22 -5.11
CA PRO A 103 10.86 6.43 -4.92
C PRO A 103 10.02 7.69 -5.14
N ARG A 104 10.42 8.80 -4.54
CA ARG A 104 9.92 10.11 -4.94
C ARG A 104 10.28 10.34 -6.41
N ASN A 105 9.28 10.64 -7.23
CA ASN A 105 9.48 10.75 -8.68
C ASN A 105 8.57 11.83 -9.28
N VAL A 106 9.18 12.79 -10.01
CA VAL A 106 8.47 13.93 -10.59
C VAL A 106 7.47 13.48 -11.67
N ARG A 107 7.82 12.47 -12.47
CA ARG A 107 6.92 11.95 -13.52
C ARG A 107 5.61 11.40 -12.95
N LEU A 108 5.66 10.72 -11.80
CA LEU A 108 4.44 10.28 -11.13
C LEU A 108 3.59 11.45 -10.62
N ALA A 109 4.22 12.53 -10.19
CA ALA A 109 3.52 13.74 -9.74
C ALA A 109 2.89 14.52 -10.91
N GLU A 110 3.49 14.48 -12.09
CA GLU A 110 2.99 15.16 -13.31
C GLU A 110 1.85 14.38 -14.00
N ALA A 111 1.88 13.06 -13.96
CA ALA A 111 0.94 12.19 -14.70
C ALA A 111 -0.55 12.54 -14.51
N PRO A 112 -1.04 12.87 -13.29
CA PRO A 112 -2.43 13.27 -13.10
C PRO A 112 -2.85 14.50 -13.90
N SER A 113 -1.95 15.46 -14.12
CA SER A 113 -2.25 16.68 -14.90
C SER A 113 -2.50 16.39 -16.38
N TYR A 114 -2.03 15.23 -16.87
CA TYR A 114 -2.26 14.73 -18.21
C TYR A 114 -3.40 13.70 -18.29
N GLY A 115 -4.03 13.39 -17.17
CA GLY A 115 -5.08 12.36 -17.09
C GLY A 115 -4.59 10.96 -17.42
N LEU A 116 -3.30 10.67 -17.24
CA LEU A 116 -2.68 9.38 -17.56
C LEU A 116 -2.14 8.68 -16.32
N PRO A 117 -2.21 7.35 -16.28
CA PRO A 117 -1.48 6.58 -15.27
C PRO A 117 0.04 6.79 -15.41
N GLY A 118 0.76 6.83 -14.29
CA GLY A 118 2.21 7.04 -14.29
C GLY A 118 2.97 6.04 -15.17
N VAL A 119 2.53 4.78 -15.18
CA VAL A 119 3.12 3.70 -16.01
C VAL A 119 2.93 3.90 -17.52
N VAL A 120 1.93 4.69 -17.93
CA VAL A 120 1.69 5.06 -19.33
C VAL A 120 2.39 6.38 -19.67
N PHE A 121 2.30 7.37 -18.77
CA PHE A 121 2.88 8.69 -18.95
C PHE A 121 4.41 8.67 -19.02
N GLY A 122 5.05 7.89 -18.18
CA GLY A 122 6.51 7.73 -18.14
C GLY A 122 6.91 6.30 -17.84
N PRO A 123 6.79 5.36 -18.81
CA PRO A 123 7.00 3.93 -18.55
C PRO A 123 8.43 3.59 -18.08
N SER A 124 9.43 4.35 -18.51
CA SER A 124 10.83 4.18 -18.10
C SER A 124 11.22 4.98 -16.85
N ALA A 125 10.31 5.79 -16.31
CA ALA A 125 10.58 6.54 -15.10
C ALA A 125 10.75 5.61 -13.90
N ARG A 126 11.66 5.94 -12.99
CA ARG A 126 12.00 5.11 -11.81
C ARG A 126 10.76 4.73 -10.97
N GLY A 127 9.84 5.67 -10.82
CA GLY A 127 8.59 5.42 -10.08
C GLY A 127 7.69 4.43 -10.82
N SER A 128 7.57 4.53 -12.14
CA SER A 128 6.76 3.61 -12.96
C SER A 128 7.32 2.19 -12.91
N VAL A 129 8.63 2.04 -13.07
CA VAL A 129 9.32 0.74 -12.96
C VAL A 129 9.11 0.15 -11.57
N ALA A 130 9.20 0.96 -10.51
CA ALA A 130 8.96 0.51 -9.15
C ALA A 130 7.52 0.04 -8.92
N TYR A 131 6.51 0.72 -9.50
CA TYR A 131 5.12 0.27 -9.40
C TYR A 131 4.86 -1.04 -10.13
N VAL A 132 5.50 -1.26 -11.28
CA VAL A 132 5.41 -2.58 -11.97
C VAL A 132 6.03 -3.68 -11.12
N ALA A 133 7.20 -3.44 -10.53
CA ALA A 133 7.84 -4.39 -9.62
C ALA A 133 6.98 -4.66 -8.37
N PHE A 134 6.37 -3.62 -7.80
CA PHE A 134 5.42 -3.75 -6.70
C PHE A 134 4.21 -4.61 -7.07
N ALA A 135 3.62 -4.40 -8.25
CA ALA A 135 2.49 -5.20 -8.71
C ALA A 135 2.86 -6.68 -8.83
N GLN A 136 4.04 -7.00 -9.35
CA GLN A 136 4.54 -8.37 -9.41
C GLN A 136 4.70 -8.98 -8.02
N GLU A 137 5.37 -8.28 -7.10
CA GLU A 137 5.55 -8.73 -5.72
C GLU A 137 4.21 -8.92 -5.00
N MET A 138 3.24 -8.02 -5.23
CA MET A 138 1.91 -8.12 -4.65
C MET A 138 1.16 -9.37 -5.14
N VAL A 139 1.16 -9.64 -6.44
CA VAL A 139 0.52 -10.83 -7.02
C VAL A 139 1.13 -12.12 -6.46
N GLU A 140 2.46 -12.18 -6.32
CA GLU A 140 3.13 -13.33 -5.72
C GLU A 140 2.72 -13.54 -4.26
N ARG A 141 2.65 -12.47 -3.47
CA ARG A 141 2.20 -12.54 -2.07
C ARG A 141 0.78 -13.04 -1.94
N ILE A 142 -0.14 -12.53 -2.77
CA ILE A 142 -1.55 -12.95 -2.74
C ILE A 142 -1.69 -14.44 -3.07
N LYS A 143 -0.90 -14.98 -4.00
CA LYS A 143 -0.93 -16.41 -4.33
C LYS A 143 -0.47 -17.32 -3.18
N THR A 144 0.31 -16.80 -2.25
CA THR A 144 0.85 -17.55 -1.10
C THR A 144 0.08 -17.32 0.20
N MET A 145 -0.91 -16.45 0.19
CA MET A 145 -1.81 -16.19 1.32
C MET A 145 -2.93 -17.24 1.37
#